data_b7b0e67026a1889385662e1b194d155b
#
_entry.id   b7b0e67026a1889385662e1b194d155b
#
_cell.length_a   1.000
_cell.length_b   1.000
_cell.length_c   1.000
_cell.angle_alpha   90.00
_cell.angle_beta   90.00
_cell.angle_gamma   90.00
#
_symmetry.space_group_name_H-M   'P 1'
#
loop_
_entity.id
_entity.type
_entity.pdbx_description
1 polymer ?
#
loop_
_entity_poly.entity_id
_entity_poly.type
_entity_poly.pdbx_seq_one_letter_code
_entity_poly.pdbx_strand_id
1 'polypeptide(L)'
;MCIRDRYKELIHELDKNKGSTSLNFREKLSRIAFTETAYYDSVISSYFNKVTNTNFPKKKVLHGNLIEILRYGENPHQESGIYSRKSEMDIKQIHGKQLVTIIITIFLQL
;
A
#
# COMPACT_ATOMS: atom_id res chain seq x y z
N MET A 1 13.54 6.60 0.00
CA MET A 1 12.56 7.65 -0.40
C MET A 1 13.28 8.64 -1.30
N CYS A 2 13.03 8.60 -2.60
CA CYS A 2 13.59 9.59 -3.53
C CYS A 2 12.74 10.85 -3.52
N ILE A 3 13.16 11.87 -2.81
CA ILE A 3 12.56 13.23 -2.81
C ILE A 3 12.47 13.78 -4.25
N ARG A 4 13.34 13.31 -5.16
CA ARG A 4 13.51 13.80 -6.54
C ARG A 4 12.27 13.59 -7.43
N ASP A 5 11.47 12.59 -7.17
CA ASP A 5 10.37 12.19 -8.08
C ASP A 5 9.22 13.21 -8.11
N ARG A 6 9.20 14.16 -7.16
CA ARG A 6 8.09 15.10 -6.97
C ARG A 6 8.45 16.57 -7.09
N TYR A 7 9.69 16.88 -7.45
CA TYR A 7 10.09 18.27 -7.64
C TYR A 7 9.28 18.96 -8.73
N LYS A 8 8.97 18.28 -9.82
CA LYS A 8 8.15 18.85 -10.90
C LYS A 8 6.75 19.21 -10.42
N GLU A 9 6.14 18.31 -9.63
CA GLU A 9 4.81 18.53 -9.06
C GLU A 9 4.80 19.69 -8.05
N LEU A 10 5.85 19.79 -7.22
CA LEU A 10 6.03 20.90 -6.29
C LEU A 10 6.23 22.23 -7.00
N ILE A 11 7.10 22.28 -8.02
CA ILE A 11 7.35 23.50 -8.80
C ILE A 11 6.04 23.97 -9.45
N HIS A 12 5.29 23.06 -10.09
CA HIS A 12 4.01 23.40 -10.70
C HIS A 12 2.99 23.95 -9.67
N GLU A 13 2.94 23.38 -8.48
CA GLU A 13 2.07 23.86 -7.38
C GLU A 13 2.49 25.26 -6.91
N LEU A 14 3.79 25.52 -6.78
CA LEU A 14 4.32 26.83 -6.40
C LEU A 14 4.01 27.89 -7.46
N ASP A 15 4.21 27.57 -8.74
CA ASP A 15 3.93 28.47 -9.84
C ASP A 15 2.45 28.84 -9.89
N LYS A 16 1.55 27.84 -9.73
CA LYS A 16 0.12 28.01 -9.70
C LYS A 16 -0.36 28.91 -8.55
N ASN A 17 0.28 28.77 -7.38
CA ASN A 17 -0.16 29.43 -6.14
C ASN A 17 0.78 30.60 -5.74
N LYS A 18 1.50 31.22 -6.68
CA LYS A 18 2.36 32.40 -6.45
C LYS A 18 3.40 32.18 -5.33
N GLY A 19 4.05 31.03 -5.35
CA GLY A 19 5.11 30.68 -4.39
C GLY A 19 4.60 30.02 -3.09
N SER A 20 3.32 29.66 -3.01
CA SER A 20 2.73 28.94 -1.88
C SER A 20 2.24 27.55 -2.28
N THR A 21 1.86 26.73 -1.30
CA THR A 21 1.28 25.41 -1.53
C THR A 21 -0.13 25.32 -0.93
N SER A 22 -1.06 24.66 -1.62
CA SER A 22 -2.40 24.41 -1.09
C SER A 22 -2.39 23.42 0.08
N LEU A 23 -3.41 23.47 0.92
CA LEU A 23 -3.55 22.50 2.03
C LEU A 23 -3.66 21.07 1.49
N ASN A 24 -4.52 20.85 0.50
CA ASN A 24 -4.70 19.54 -0.11
C ASN A 24 -3.39 18.94 -0.65
N PHE A 25 -2.53 19.78 -1.24
CA PHE A 25 -1.22 19.34 -1.72
C PHE A 25 -0.32 18.89 -0.57
N ARG A 26 -0.27 19.65 0.53
CA ARG A 26 0.49 19.29 1.73
C ARG A 26 -0.01 18.01 2.37
N GLU A 27 -1.34 17.84 2.50
CA GLU A 27 -1.97 16.62 3.03
C GLU A 27 -1.65 15.40 2.16
N LYS A 28 -1.74 15.54 0.83
CA LYS A 28 -1.34 14.50 -0.12
C LYS A 28 0.11 14.07 0.10
N LEU A 29 1.05 15.04 0.18
CA LEU A 29 2.46 14.74 0.38
C LEU A 29 2.74 14.12 1.76
N SER A 30 2.07 14.59 2.81
CA SER A 30 2.19 14.03 4.17
C SER A 30 1.73 12.58 4.20
N ARG A 31 0.56 12.28 3.63
CA ARG A 31 0.05 10.90 3.53
C ARG A 31 1.07 9.98 2.86
N ILE A 32 1.65 10.42 1.75
CA ILE A 32 2.63 9.62 1.00
C ILE A 32 3.92 9.44 1.82
N ALA A 33 4.43 10.50 2.44
CA ALA A 33 5.65 10.43 3.24
C ALA A 33 5.49 9.46 4.43
N PHE A 34 4.39 9.54 5.16
CA PHE A 34 4.12 8.63 6.28
C PHE A 34 3.86 7.19 5.81
N THR A 35 3.24 6.98 4.65
CA THR A 35 3.08 5.65 4.08
C THR A 35 4.45 5.01 3.77
N GLU A 36 5.35 5.74 3.13
CA GLU A 36 6.70 5.26 2.78
C GLU A 36 7.53 4.95 4.02
N THR A 37 7.54 5.84 5.02
CA THR A 37 8.30 5.60 6.26
C THR A 37 7.73 4.42 7.05
N ALA A 38 6.42 4.33 7.20
CA ALA A 38 5.77 3.21 7.87
C ALA A 38 6.03 1.87 7.16
N TYR A 39 5.98 1.86 5.82
CA TYR A 39 6.32 0.68 5.03
C TYR A 39 7.77 0.25 5.29
N TYR A 40 8.72 1.17 5.21
CA TYR A 40 10.14 0.92 5.44
C TYR A 40 10.39 0.36 6.85
N ASP A 41 9.85 1.00 7.89
CA ASP A 41 9.98 0.55 9.27
C ASP A 41 9.33 -0.83 9.50
N SER A 42 8.23 -1.13 8.82
CA SER A 42 7.57 -2.44 8.90
C SER A 42 8.40 -3.56 8.29
N VAL A 43 9.12 -3.28 7.19
CA VAL A 43 10.07 -4.22 6.58
C VAL A 43 11.22 -4.51 7.53
N ILE A 44 11.81 -3.47 8.14
CA ILE A 44 12.89 -3.60 9.14
C ILE A 44 12.42 -4.41 10.35
N SER A 45 11.24 -4.07 10.90
CA SER A 45 10.64 -4.78 12.03
C SER A 45 10.44 -6.28 11.72
N SER A 46 9.94 -6.59 10.53
CA SER A 46 9.76 -7.98 10.09
C SER A 46 11.09 -8.72 9.95
N TYR A 47 12.12 -8.06 9.45
CA TYR A 47 13.48 -8.62 9.36
C TYR A 47 14.04 -8.97 10.74
N PHE A 48 13.99 -8.05 11.70
CA PHE A 48 14.52 -8.31 13.05
C PHE A 48 13.72 -9.39 13.79
N ASN A 49 12.40 -9.42 13.67
CA ASN A 49 11.61 -10.51 14.24
C ASN A 49 12.04 -11.88 13.68
N LYS A 50 12.38 -11.95 12.40
CA LYS A 50 12.90 -13.19 11.79
C LYS A 50 14.29 -13.55 12.31
N VAL A 51 15.22 -12.60 12.37
CA VAL A 51 16.61 -12.82 12.82
C VAL A 51 16.64 -13.26 14.29
N THR A 52 15.78 -12.69 15.13
CA THR A 52 15.68 -13.01 16.56
C THR A 52 14.75 -14.20 16.86
N ASN A 53 14.21 -14.87 15.85
CA ASN A 53 13.24 -15.97 15.98
C ASN A 53 12.01 -15.60 16.85
N THR A 54 11.57 -14.34 16.79
CA THR A 54 10.43 -13.84 17.56
C THR A 54 9.14 -14.08 16.79
N ASN A 55 8.46 -15.21 17.04
CA ASN A 55 7.25 -15.59 16.34
C ASN A 55 6.02 -14.76 16.79
N PHE A 56 5.98 -14.35 18.05
CA PHE A 56 4.86 -13.63 18.67
C PHE A 56 5.32 -12.32 19.33
N PRO A 57 5.67 -11.28 18.57
CA PRO A 57 6.02 -9.99 19.12
C PRO A 57 4.80 -9.32 19.78
N LYS A 58 5.00 -8.52 20.83
CA LYS A 58 3.92 -7.76 21.50
C LYS A 58 3.16 -6.85 20.53
N LYS A 59 3.83 -6.31 19.50
CA LYS A 59 3.21 -5.54 18.42
C LYS A 59 3.67 -6.14 17.10
N LYS A 60 2.72 -6.44 16.21
CA LYS A 60 3.01 -6.96 14.87
C LYS A 60 2.61 -5.92 13.83
N VAL A 61 3.53 -5.60 12.94
CA VAL A 61 3.31 -4.72 11.81
C VAL A 61 3.23 -5.56 10.54
N LEU A 62 2.25 -5.27 9.69
CA LEU A 62 2.09 -5.89 8.39
C LEU A 62 2.33 -4.84 7.31
N HIS A 63 3.00 -5.23 6.23
CA HIS A 63 3.23 -4.40 5.07
C HIS A 63 2.86 -5.17 3.80
N GLY A 64 2.49 -4.45 2.76
CA GLY A 64 2.19 -5.04 1.46
C GLY A 64 2.07 -3.96 0.39
N ASN A 65 2.37 -4.35 -0.84
CA ASN A 65 2.13 -3.54 -2.02
C ASN A 65 0.76 -3.88 -2.59
N LEU A 66 0.03 -2.87 -3.06
CA LEU A 66 -1.21 -3.08 -3.79
C LEU A 66 -0.91 -3.81 -5.09
N ILE A 67 -1.51 -4.97 -5.28
CA ILE A 67 -1.37 -5.78 -6.49
C ILE A 67 -2.54 -5.49 -7.44
N GLU A 68 -3.76 -5.52 -6.93
CA GLU A 68 -4.97 -5.37 -7.73
C GLU A 68 -6.09 -4.73 -6.92
N ILE A 69 -6.90 -3.90 -7.58
CA ILE A 69 -8.18 -3.42 -7.04
C ILE A 69 -9.25 -4.38 -7.54
N LEU A 70 -9.99 -4.97 -6.62
CA LEU A 70 -11.03 -5.94 -6.93
C LEU A 70 -12.29 -5.23 -7.43
N ARG A 71 -13.16 -6.01 -8.08
CA ARG A 71 -14.42 -5.49 -8.61
C ARG A 71 -15.34 -4.90 -7.53
N TYR A 72 -15.41 -5.55 -6.36
CA TYR A 72 -16.08 -5.09 -5.15
C TYR A 72 -15.65 -5.95 -3.95
N GLY A 73 -15.97 -5.50 -2.73
CA GLY A 73 -15.70 -6.20 -1.49
C GLY A 73 -16.63 -7.39 -1.26
N GLU A 74 -17.04 -7.58 -0.01
CA GLU A 74 -18.04 -8.59 0.35
C GLU A 74 -19.42 -8.26 -0.24
N ASN A 75 -19.75 -6.97 -0.29
CA ASN A 75 -20.96 -6.44 -0.92
C ASN A 75 -20.62 -5.54 -2.12
N PRO A 76 -21.54 -5.41 -3.11
CA PRO A 76 -21.30 -4.67 -4.35
C PRO A 76 -20.93 -3.18 -4.19
N HIS A 77 -21.29 -2.57 -3.07
CA HIS A 77 -21.00 -1.15 -2.76
C HIS A 77 -19.70 -0.94 -1.99
N GLN A 78 -18.97 -2.00 -1.67
CA GLN A 78 -17.71 -1.94 -0.94
C GLN A 78 -16.53 -2.03 -1.89
N GLU A 79 -15.54 -1.17 -1.69
CA GLU A 79 -14.26 -1.26 -2.37
C GLU A 79 -13.37 -2.32 -1.71
N SER A 80 -12.52 -2.98 -2.50
CA SER A 80 -11.58 -3.97 -2.01
C SER A 80 -10.31 -4.00 -2.84
N GLY A 81 -9.19 -4.34 -2.21
CA GLY A 81 -7.89 -4.45 -2.86
C GLY A 81 -7.07 -5.59 -2.31
N ILE A 82 -6.25 -6.16 -3.16
CA ILE A 82 -5.29 -7.21 -2.80
C ILE A 82 -3.93 -6.59 -2.56
N TYR A 83 -3.36 -6.92 -1.41
CA TYR A 83 -2.00 -6.52 -1.03
C TYR A 83 -1.13 -7.76 -0.86
N SER A 84 0.11 -7.71 -1.35
CA SER A 84 1.10 -8.76 -1.16
C SER A 84 2.42 -8.19 -0.67
N ARG A 85 3.18 -9.00 0.10
CA ARG A 85 4.56 -8.68 0.48
C ARG A 85 5.53 -8.84 -0.68
N LYS A 86 5.19 -9.69 -1.64
CA LYS A 86 5.92 -9.86 -2.89
C LYS A 86 5.37 -8.90 -3.94
N SER A 87 6.17 -8.58 -4.95
CA SER A 87 5.74 -7.78 -6.10
C SER A 87 4.70 -8.47 -6.98
N GLU A 88 4.57 -9.79 -6.84
CA GLU A 88 3.62 -10.61 -7.57
C GLU A 88 2.85 -11.51 -6.60
N MET A 89 1.62 -11.85 -6.94
CA MET A 89 0.86 -12.86 -6.22
C MET A 89 1.34 -14.26 -6.60
N ASP A 90 1.38 -15.16 -5.62
CA ASP A 90 1.64 -16.59 -5.86
C ASP A 90 0.50 -17.25 -6.67
N ILE A 91 -0.69 -16.63 -6.70
CA ILE A 91 -1.86 -17.06 -7.46
C ILE A 91 -2.16 -16.01 -8.54
N LYS A 92 -2.25 -16.44 -9.80
CA LYS A 92 -2.56 -15.59 -10.95
C LYS A 92 -3.89 -16.02 -11.57
N GLN A 93 -4.79 -15.07 -11.75
CA GLN A 93 -5.99 -15.32 -12.55
C GLN A 93 -5.62 -15.50 -14.02
N ILE A 94 -5.96 -16.66 -14.60
CA ILE A 94 -5.66 -16.98 -16.00
C ILE A 94 -6.85 -16.61 -16.90
N HIS A 95 -8.08 -16.74 -16.39
CA HIS A 95 -9.31 -16.52 -17.16
C HIS A 95 -10.46 -16.09 -16.26
N GLY A 96 -11.48 -15.44 -16.82
CA GLY A 96 -12.70 -15.07 -16.12
C GLY A 96 -12.87 -13.57 -15.87
N LYS A 97 -13.94 -13.21 -15.14
CA LYS A 97 -14.23 -11.83 -14.74
C LYS A 97 -13.32 -11.43 -13.57
N GLN A 98 -13.12 -10.11 -13.40
CA GLN A 98 -12.38 -9.55 -12.26
C GLN A 98 -12.86 -10.17 -10.92
N LEU A 99 -11.89 -10.52 -10.08
CA LEU A 99 -12.14 -11.20 -8.81
C LEU A 99 -12.91 -10.31 -7.82
N VAL A 100 -13.59 -10.98 -6.89
CA VAL A 100 -14.25 -10.35 -5.74
C VAL A 100 -13.71 -10.95 -4.45
N THR A 101 -13.83 -10.22 -3.34
CA THR A 101 -13.22 -10.57 -2.05
C THR A 101 -13.58 -11.98 -1.57
N ILE A 102 -14.81 -12.41 -1.72
CA ILE A 102 -15.29 -13.72 -1.24
C ILE A 102 -14.49 -14.87 -1.85
N ILE A 103 -14.19 -14.80 -3.15
CA ILE A 103 -13.42 -15.85 -3.85
C ILE A 103 -12.01 -15.96 -3.27
N ILE A 104 -11.36 -14.83 -2.99
CA ILE A 104 -10.00 -14.79 -2.46
C ILE A 104 -9.95 -15.30 -1.02
N THR A 105 -10.93 -14.95 -0.19
CA THR A 105 -11.00 -15.43 1.20
C THR A 105 -11.09 -16.95 1.26
N ILE A 106 -11.84 -17.58 0.37
CA ILE A 106 -11.94 -19.04 0.28
C ILE A 106 -10.58 -19.68 -0.07
N PHE A 107 -9.81 -19.08 -0.98
CA PHE A 107 -8.50 -19.61 -1.36
C PHE A 107 -7.43 -19.47 -0.26
N LEU A 108 -7.56 -18.51 0.64
CA LEU A 108 -6.61 -18.31 1.74
C LEU A 108 -6.90 -19.15 2.99
N GLN A 109 -8.05 -19.82 3.06
CA GLN A 109 -8.43 -20.74 4.14
C GLN A 109 -8.10 -22.21 3.86
N LEU A 110 -7.60 -22.52 2.67
CA LEU A 110 -7.11 -23.85 2.28
C LEU A 110 -5.57 -23.91 2.42
#